data_5c62852b666064cd5fa62193279d7e61
#
_entry.id   5c62852b666064cd5fa62193279d7e61
#
_cell.length_a   1.000
_cell.length_b   1.000
_cell.length_c   1.000
_cell.angle_alpha   90.00
_cell.angle_beta   90.00
_cell.angle_gamma   90.00
#
_symmetry.space_group_name_H-M   'P 1'
#
loop_
_entity.id
_entity.type
_entity.pdbx_description
1 polymer ?
#
loop_
_entity_poly.entity_id
_entity_poly.type
_entity_poly.pdbx_seq_one_letter_code
_entity_poly.pdbx_strand_id
1 'polypeptide(L)'
;MQRNRTSTFQQPVRRGYIEGFYGRLLGFDDRLRLLDQLAKTGANSYFYAPKEDIWHRLAWREKYDNSWIDSFSAFCAQSGNIDILAGIAPGLDYDLHSAEAEYAALRAKAEQLLAAGADALVLMFDDISDDVSAFERAGLNEGAVHGGLVRRLHDDLGCRVDLVPRLYADEIGGDIEGYANGLAETLPEQSEIYICGMHIVAKQVNLQNDAGRLATYLAQHASPQNLVIWDNLYCHDYCPRRLFLCTYDGRAHEDPLLLNGTGLVETDRLYIALMQGADRQALFSSAGVPDCFWQIAEFFDRPVFTDGAMPAAIDLSDRTTTLIKAVDEMLWRWKSPLAREWYPFLFGLKHDLQIASKLMAEDRLAKTQTPILYDLLKGRIL
;
A
#
# COMPACT_ATOMS: atom_id res chain seq x y z
N MET A 1 5.45 1.67 29.01
CA MET A 1 6.84 2.14 29.24
C MET A 1 7.27 2.88 27.98
N GLN A 2 7.09 4.22 27.96
CA GLN A 2 7.51 5.04 26.82
C GLN A 2 9.03 4.88 26.61
N ARG A 3 9.42 4.46 25.41
CA ARG A 3 10.83 4.37 25.03
C ARG A 3 11.36 5.79 24.82
N ASN A 4 12.05 6.37 25.82
CA ASN A 4 12.77 7.64 25.66
C ASN A 4 13.88 7.48 24.64
N ARG A 5 13.65 7.87 23.38
CA ARG A 5 14.68 8.00 22.34
C ARG A 5 15.11 9.48 22.25
N THR A 6 15.93 9.94 23.18
CA THR A 6 16.69 11.18 23.01
C THR A 6 18.07 10.84 22.45
N SER A 7 18.26 10.87 21.14
CA SER A 7 19.59 10.96 20.52
C SER A 7 19.52 11.86 19.31
N THR A 8 20.45 12.81 19.25
CA THR A 8 20.71 13.75 18.15
C THR A 8 21.34 13.08 16.91
N PHE A 9 21.09 11.79 16.68
CA PHE A 9 21.40 11.12 15.42
C PHE A 9 20.26 11.41 14.44
N GLN A 10 20.58 11.80 13.21
CA GLN A 10 19.61 11.84 12.11
C GLN A 10 18.80 10.54 12.16
N GLN A 11 17.49 10.66 12.30
CA GLN A 11 16.64 9.46 12.27
C GLN A 11 16.82 8.78 10.91
N PRO A 12 16.93 7.44 10.88
CA PRO A 12 17.05 6.74 9.59
C PRO A 12 15.83 7.04 8.74
N VAL A 13 16.06 7.18 7.42
CA VAL A 13 14.99 7.39 6.45
C VAL A 13 13.90 6.33 6.66
N ARG A 14 12.64 6.75 6.67
CA ARG A 14 11.51 5.84 6.86
C ARG A 14 11.41 4.90 5.67
N ARG A 15 11.51 3.61 5.95
CA ARG A 15 11.33 2.52 4.98
C ARG A 15 10.52 1.42 5.62
N GLY A 16 9.49 0.92 4.92
CA GLY A 16 8.65 -0.09 5.55
C GLY A 16 7.54 -0.63 4.66
N TYR A 17 6.54 -1.17 5.32
CA TYR A 17 5.43 -1.88 4.71
C TYR A 17 4.10 -1.31 5.20
N ILE A 18 3.13 -1.22 4.30
CA ILE A 18 1.75 -0.85 4.60
C ILE A 18 0.85 -2.06 4.35
N GLU A 19 0.04 -2.42 5.33
CA GLU A 19 -1.10 -3.32 5.17
C GLU A 19 -2.32 -2.48 4.78
N GLY A 20 -2.28 -1.88 3.56
CA GLY A 20 -3.29 -0.89 3.11
C GLY A 20 -4.09 -1.32 1.88
N PHE A 21 -3.89 -2.55 1.40
CA PHE A 21 -4.56 -3.13 0.24
C PHE A 21 -5.97 -3.62 0.58
N TYR A 22 -6.82 -3.70 -0.45
CA TYR A 22 -8.10 -4.41 -0.38
C TYR A 22 -7.90 -5.91 -0.59
N GLY A 23 -8.69 -6.74 0.08
CA GLY A 23 -8.67 -8.19 -0.08
C GLY A 23 -8.48 -8.94 1.24
N ARG A 24 -7.50 -9.83 1.34
CA ARG A 24 -7.33 -10.67 2.51
C ARG A 24 -6.91 -9.87 3.75
N LEU A 25 -7.69 -9.93 4.82
CA LEU A 25 -7.23 -9.50 6.15
C LEU A 25 -6.20 -10.50 6.70
N LEU A 26 -5.01 -10.02 7.05
CA LEU A 26 -3.95 -10.85 7.60
C LEU A 26 -4.23 -11.21 9.06
N GLY A 27 -3.81 -12.42 9.44
CA GLY A 27 -3.72 -12.82 10.85
C GLY A 27 -2.42 -12.29 11.50
N PHE A 28 -2.36 -12.26 12.84
CA PHE A 28 -1.16 -11.78 13.54
C PHE A 28 0.08 -12.64 13.26
N ASP A 29 -0.08 -13.96 13.03
CA ASP A 29 1.04 -14.81 12.63
C ASP A 29 1.64 -14.39 11.28
N ASP A 30 0.80 -14.01 10.31
CA ASP A 30 1.25 -13.50 9.03
C ASP A 30 1.96 -12.13 9.19
N ARG A 31 1.40 -11.25 10.02
CA ARG A 31 2.03 -9.95 10.35
C ARG A 31 3.40 -10.10 11.03
N LEU A 32 3.54 -11.08 11.94
CA LEU A 32 4.84 -11.39 12.55
C LEU A 32 5.88 -11.87 11.54
N ARG A 33 5.47 -12.59 10.50
CA ARG A 33 6.35 -13.03 9.40
C ARG A 33 6.83 -11.85 8.55
N LEU A 34 5.95 -10.88 8.30
CA LEU A 34 6.30 -9.63 7.62
C LEU A 34 7.23 -8.77 8.49
N LEU A 35 6.95 -8.68 9.79
CA LEU A 35 7.79 -7.97 10.75
C LEU A 35 9.23 -8.55 10.81
N ASP A 36 9.35 -9.88 10.85
CA ASP A 36 10.63 -10.58 10.76
C ASP A 36 11.39 -10.24 9.46
N GLN A 37 10.68 -10.14 8.34
CA GLN A 37 11.30 -9.76 7.07
C GLN A 37 11.76 -8.30 7.06
N LEU A 38 10.97 -7.38 7.62
CA LEU A 38 11.36 -5.97 7.78
C LEU A 38 12.64 -5.86 8.62
N ALA A 39 12.68 -6.56 9.76
CA ALA A 39 13.86 -6.58 10.63
C ALA A 39 15.12 -7.12 9.91
N LYS A 40 14.99 -8.20 9.13
CA LYS A 40 16.10 -8.82 8.36
C LYS A 40 16.65 -7.90 7.27
N THR A 41 15.81 -7.07 6.68
CA THR A 41 16.18 -6.18 5.59
C THR A 41 16.56 -4.77 6.03
N GLY A 42 16.46 -4.46 7.34
CA GLY A 42 16.76 -3.14 7.89
C GLY A 42 15.68 -2.09 7.66
N ALA A 43 14.49 -2.50 7.24
CA ALA A 43 13.31 -1.63 7.22
C ALA A 43 12.86 -1.30 8.64
N ASN A 44 12.24 -0.14 8.84
CA ASN A 44 12.00 0.42 10.17
C ASN A 44 10.54 0.77 10.49
N SER A 45 9.59 0.43 9.60
CA SER A 45 8.19 0.79 9.82
C SER A 45 7.23 -0.29 9.32
N TYR A 46 6.19 -0.54 10.09
CA TYR A 46 5.00 -1.32 9.72
C TYR A 46 3.76 -0.46 9.95
N PHE A 47 2.99 -0.22 8.89
CA PHE A 47 1.77 0.57 8.98
C PHE A 47 0.55 -0.36 8.91
N TYR A 48 -0.16 -0.49 10.04
CA TYR A 48 -1.40 -1.21 10.17
C TYR A 48 -2.56 -0.36 9.65
N ALA A 49 -3.05 -0.66 8.47
CA ALA A 49 -4.12 0.08 7.80
C ALA A 49 -5.05 -0.82 6.94
N PRO A 50 -5.41 -2.05 7.40
CA PRO A 50 -6.08 -3.03 6.55
C PRO A 50 -7.51 -2.58 6.20
N LYS A 51 -7.80 -2.42 4.92
CA LYS A 51 -9.11 -1.98 4.40
C LYS A 51 -10.25 -2.93 4.78
N GLU A 52 -9.95 -4.22 4.98
CA GLU A 52 -10.92 -5.26 5.35
C GLU A 52 -11.14 -5.38 6.87
N ASP A 53 -10.42 -4.62 7.68
CA ASP A 53 -10.70 -4.52 9.11
C ASP A 53 -11.88 -3.57 9.35
N ILE A 54 -12.99 -4.14 9.76
CA ILE A 54 -14.24 -3.40 9.99
C ILE A 54 -14.03 -2.28 11.02
N TRP A 55 -13.29 -2.54 12.09
CA TRP A 55 -13.07 -1.56 13.16
C TRP A 55 -12.03 -0.48 12.82
N HIS A 56 -11.21 -0.72 11.81
CA HIS A 56 -10.31 0.30 11.28
C HIS A 56 -11.08 1.37 10.50
N ARG A 57 -12.12 1.00 9.73
CA ARG A 57 -12.76 1.86 8.74
C ARG A 57 -14.28 2.00 8.91
N LEU A 58 -15.06 0.90 8.79
CA LEU A 58 -16.53 0.98 8.79
C LEU A 58 -17.10 1.24 10.17
N ALA A 59 -16.58 0.59 11.18
CA ALA A 59 -16.96 0.75 12.59
C ALA A 59 -15.85 1.43 13.40
N TRP A 60 -15.20 2.44 12.82
CA TRP A 60 -14.04 3.11 13.42
C TRP A 60 -14.34 3.75 14.79
N ARG A 61 -15.61 4.06 15.08
CA ARG A 61 -16.06 4.56 16.40
C ARG A 61 -15.99 3.52 17.51
N GLU A 62 -16.07 2.24 17.13
CA GLU A 62 -16.07 1.14 18.08
C GLU A 62 -14.65 0.72 18.46
N LYS A 63 -14.45 0.40 19.73
CA LYS A 63 -13.18 -0.14 20.21
C LYS A 63 -13.00 -1.59 19.74
N TYR A 64 -11.74 -1.99 19.55
CA TYR A 64 -11.41 -3.39 19.39
C TYR A 64 -11.70 -4.18 20.67
N ASP A 65 -12.06 -5.45 20.53
CA ASP A 65 -12.24 -6.34 21.67
C ASP A 65 -10.89 -6.70 22.35
N ASN A 66 -10.97 -7.27 23.54
CA ASN A 66 -9.78 -7.60 24.32
C ASN A 66 -8.89 -8.64 23.62
N SER A 67 -9.48 -9.61 22.92
CA SER A 67 -8.71 -10.66 22.20
C SER A 67 -7.86 -10.07 21.09
N TRP A 68 -8.43 -9.12 20.34
CA TRP A 68 -7.69 -8.40 19.30
C TRP A 68 -6.58 -7.53 19.93
N ILE A 69 -6.91 -6.79 20.98
CA ILE A 69 -5.94 -5.94 21.70
C ILE A 69 -4.77 -6.74 22.28
N ASP A 70 -5.03 -7.91 22.86
CA ASP A 70 -3.98 -8.80 23.37
C ASP A 70 -3.06 -9.25 22.23
N SER A 71 -3.63 -9.60 21.08
CA SER A 71 -2.87 -10.03 19.89
C SER A 71 -2.06 -8.88 19.28
N PHE A 72 -2.65 -7.69 19.19
CA PHE A 72 -1.97 -6.49 18.70
C PHE A 72 -0.84 -6.05 19.64
N SER A 73 -1.07 -6.10 20.95
CA SER A 73 -0.03 -5.79 21.95
C SER A 73 1.14 -6.78 21.88
N ALA A 74 0.85 -8.08 21.68
CA ALA A 74 1.87 -9.09 21.49
C ALA A 74 2.67 -8.86 20.19
N PHE A 75 2.02 -8.41 19.13
CA PHE A 75 2.66 -8.00 17.87
C PHE A 75 3.56 -6.79 18.08
N CYS A 76 3.07 -5.71 18.70
CA CYS A 76 3.86 -4.52 19.02
C CYS A 76 5.07 -4.85 19.91
N ALA A 77 4.93 -5.75 20.86
CA ALA A 77 6.02 -6.18 21.74
C ALA A 77 7.18 -6.86 20.98
N GLN A 78 6.90 -7.43 19.82
CA GLN A 78 7.88 -8.12 18.96
C GLN A 78 8.48 -7.22 17.87
N SER A 79 8.06 -5.95 17.76
CA SER A 79 8.50 -5.03 16.71
C SER A 79 10.00 -4.69 16.74
N GLY A 80 10.67 -4.86 17.90
CA GLY A 80 12.09 -4.53 18.01
C GLY A 80 12.37 -3.05 17.76
N ASN A 81 13.02 -2.74 16.64
CA ASN A 81 13.32 -1.38 16.19
C ASN A 81 12.38 -0.88 15.09
N ILE A 82 11.34 -1.63 14.77
CA ILE A 82 10.34 -1.27 13.77
C ILE A 82 9.24 -0.47 14.46
N ASP A 83 8.93 0.71 13.96
CA ASP A 83 7.83 1.53 14.42
C ASP A 83 6.50 0.93 13.92
N ILE A 84 5.56 0.71 14.82
CA ILE A 84 4.21 0.28 14.50
C ILE A 84 3.30 1.50 14.42
N LEU A 85 2.86 1.81 13.20
CA LEU A 85 1.92 2.89 12.92
C LEU A 85 0.50 2.31 12.88
N ALA A 86 -0.43 2.86 13.66
CA ALA A 86 -1.80 2.36 13.70
C ALA A 86 -2.75 3.34 12.99
N GLY A 87 -3.37 2.88 11.90
CA GLY A 87 -4.34 3.65 11.13
C GLY A 87 -5.73 3.68 11.76
N ILE A 88 -6.43 4.80 11.60
CA ILE A 88 -7.86 4.97 11.85
C ILE A 88 -8.44 5.74 10.67
N ALA A 89 -9.48 5.21 10.02
CA ALA A 89 -10.06 5.79 8.80
C ALA A 89 -11.49 6.31 9.03
N PRO A 90 -11.67 7.51 9.62
CA PRO A 90 -12.99 8.05 9.94
C PRO A 90 -13.70 8.68 8.73
N GLY A 91 -13.01 8.86 7.60
CA GLY A 91 -13.47 9.70 6.49
C GLY A 91 -14.73 9.25 5.77
N LEU A 92 -15.16 7.98 5.89
CA LEU A 92 -16.35 7.48 5.19
C LEU A 92 -17.66 8.15 5.66
N ASP A 93 -17.76 8.43 6.95
CA ASP A 93 -19.02 8.83 7.57
C ASP A 93 -18.82 9.79 8.77
N TYR A 94 -17.72 10.53 8.82
CA TYR A 94 -17.50 11.54 9.87
C TYR A 94 -18.57 12.63 9.79
N ASP A 95 -19.38 12.76 10.83
CA ASP A 95 -20.48 13.74 10.88
C ASP A 95 -20.02 15.08 11.48
N LEU A 96 -19.90 16.09 10.62
CA LEU A 96 -19.54 17.44 11.02
C LEU A 96 -20.55 18.10 11.99
N HIS A 97 -21.83 17.67 11.98
CA HIS A 97 -22.86 18.18 12.88
C HIS A 97 -22.71 17.64 14.31
N SER A 98 -22.10 16.46 14.44
CA SER A 98 -21.85 15.80 15.71
C SER A 98 -20.35 15.79 16.07
N ALA A 99 -19.56 16.75 15.60
CA ALA A 99 -18.09 16.75 15.61
C ALA A 99 -17.48 16.43 17.00
N GLU A 100 -18.07 16.90 18.10
CA GLU A 100 -17.54 16.59 19.45
C GLU A 100 -17.76 15.13 19.85
N ALA A 101 -18.89 14.53 19.47
CA ALA A 101 -19.15 13.10 19.75
C ALA A 101 -18.26 12.21 18.86
N GLU A 102 -18.10 12.59 17.58
CA GLU A 102 -17.20 11.94 16.64
C GLU A 102 -15.76 11.97 17.15
N TYR A 103 -15.30 13.14 17.55
CA TYR A 103 -13.95 13.30 18.12
C TYR A 103 -13.76 12.48 19.40
N ALA A 104 -14.75 12.43 20.29
CA ALA A 104 -14.66 11.64 21.52
C ALA A 104 -14.50 10.13 21.20
N ALA A 105 -15.21 9.62 20.20
CA ALA A 105 -15.07 8.24 19.75
C ALA A 105 -13.69 7.99 19.12
N LEU A 106 -13.24 8.90 18.23
CA LEU A 106 -11.92 8.85 17.60
C LEU A 106 -10.79 8.82 18.64
N ARG A 107 -10.85 9.73 19.60
CA ARG A 107 -9.88 9.80 20.71
C ARG A 107 -9.85 8.51 21.53
N ALA A 108 -11.03 7.96 21.87
CA ALA A 108 -11.11 6.74 22.66
C ALA A 108 -10.53 5.52 21.92
N LYS A 109 -10.65 5.45 20.59
CA LYS A 109 -10.00 4.45 19.75
C LYS A 109 -8.49 4.66 19.70
N ALA A 110 -8.06 5.91 19.51
CA ALA A 110 -6.65 6.29 19.50
C ALA A 110 -5.93 5.93 20.81
N GLU A 111 -6.54 6.27 21.96
CA GLU A 111 -6.03 5.89 23.27
C GLU A 111 -5.88 4.38 23.43
N GLN A 112 -6.83 3.60 22.90
CA GLN A 112 -6.78 2.13 22.96
C GLN A 112 -5.59 1.57 22.15
N LEU A 113 -5.36 2.07 20.94
CA LEU A 113 -4.26 1.61 20.07
C LEU A 113 -2.88 1.98 20.64
N LEU A 114 -2.74 3.19 21.19
CA LEU A 114 -1.52 3.62 21.86
C LEU A 114 -1.25 2.79 23.13
N ALA A 115 -2.28 2.54 23.94
CA ALA A 115 -2.15 1.69 25.12
C ALA A 115 -1.78 0.25 24.77
N ALA A 116 -2.18 -0.23 23.60
CA ALA A 116 -1.83 -1.54 23.04
C ALA A 116 -0.40 -1.60 22.45
N GLY A 117 0.31 -0.47 22.35
CA GLY A 117 1.72 -0.43 21.99
C GLY A 117 2.03 0.15 20.59
N ALA A 118 1.08 0.78 19.92
CA ALA A 118 1.39 1.54 18.70
C ALA A 118 2.35 2.69 19.03
N ASP A 119 3.34 2.92 18.13
CA ASP A 119 4.35 4.00 18.29
C ASP A 119 3.82 5.34 17.78
N ALA A 120 2.90 5.34 16.80
CA ALA A 120 2.22 6.51 16.30
C ALA A 120 0.83 6.14 15.74
N LEU A 121 -0.01 7.16 15.58
CA LEU A 121 -1.32 7.04 14.95
C LEU A 121 -1.28 7.65 13.55
N VAL A 122 -2.12 7.17 12.66
CA VAL A 122 -2.32 7.77 11.32
C VAL A 122 -3.81 7.94 11.08
N LEU A 123 -4.27 9.18 10.88
CA LEU A 123 -5.62 9.43 10.41
C LEU A 123 -5.68 9.29 8.90
N MET A 124 -6.64 8.53 8.42
CA MET A 124 -6.76 8.18 7.01
C MET A 124 -8.07 8.69 6.43
N PHE A 125 -7.95 9.46 5.36
CA PHE A 125 -9.07 10.03 4.61
C PHE A 125 -9.04 9.61 3.13
N ASP A 126 -8.21 8.63 2.79
CA ASP A 126 -8.13 8.06 1.45
C ASP A 126 -9.38 7.23 1.08
N ASP A 127 -9.61 7.09 -0.22
CA ASP A 127 -10.69 6.27 -0.80
C ASP A 127 -12.08 6.61 -0.24
N ILE A 128 -12.36 7.87 -0.05
CA ILE A 128 -13.70 8.38 0.33
C ILE A 128 -14.30 9.19 -0.81
N SER A 129 -15.60 9.53 -0.68
CA SER A 129 -16.31 10.34 -1.67
C SER A 129 -15.60 11.68 -1.96
N ASP A 130 -15.65 12.11 -3.21
CA ASP A 130 -15.27 13.46 -3.64
C ASP A 130 -16.36 14.52 -3.41
N ASP A 131 -17.51 14.14 -2.83
CA ASP A 131 -18.56 15.06 -2.43
C ASP A 131 -18.18 15.84 -1.18
N VAL A 132 -17.65 17.04 -1.41
CA VAL A 132 -17.26 18.00 -0.35
C VAL A 132 -18.40 18.92 0.10
N SER A 133 -19.62 18.71 -0.38
CA SER A 133 -20.76 19.61 -0.14
C SER A 133 -21.10 19.81 1.35
N ALA A 134 -20.76 18.87 2.22
CA ALA A 134 -20.94 19.02 3.66
C ALA A 134 -20.01 20.09 4.24
N PHE A 135 -18.72 20.09 3.81
CA PHE A 135 -17.76 21.12 4.21
C PHE A 135 -18.15 22.49 3.66
N GLU A 136 -18.55 22.57 2.39
CA GLU A 136 -18.99 23.82 1.75
C GLU A 136 -20.21 24.43 2.46
N ARG A 137 -21.24 23.61 2.79
CA ARG A 137 -22.41 24.07 3.54
C ARG A 137 -22.07 24.56 4.93
N ALA A 138 -21.06 23.98 5.57
CA ALA A 138 -20.56 24.40 6.87
C ALA A 138 -19.62 25.61 6.79
N GLY A 139 -19.22 26.05 5.58
CA GLY A 139 -18.23 27.11 5.40
C GLY A 139 -16.83 26.72 5.88
N LEU A 140 -16.50 25.42 5.83
CA LEU A 140 -15.26 24.85 6.30
C LEU A 140 -14.36 24.43 5.14
N ASN A 141 -13.06 24.58 5.32
CA ASN A 141 -12.07 24.00 4.42
C ASN A 141 -11.82 22.54 4.83
N GLU A 142 -11.94 21.59 3.89
CA GLU A 142 -11.76 20.16 4.12
C GLU A 142 -10.36 19.85 4.70
N GLY A 143 -9.30 20.41 4.11
CA GLY A 143 -7.93 20.21 4.58
C GLY A 143 -7.72 20.74 6.00
N ALA A 144 -8.34 21.89 6.32
CA ALA A 144 -8.28 22.44 7.69
C ALA A 144 -9.01 21.57 8.71
N VAL A 145 -10.11 20.92 8.33
CA VAL A 145 -10.82 19.96 9.21
C VAL A 145 -9.96 18.72 9.44
N HIS A 146 -9.41 18.12 8.37
CA HIS A 146 -8.56 16.94 8.47
C HIS A 146 -7.29 17.21 9.31
N GLY A 147 -6.56 18.28 9.00
CA GLY A 147 -5.38 18.68 9.76
C GLY A 147 -5.70 19.08 11.19
N GLY A 148 -6.86 19.74 11.41
CA GLY A 148 -7.36 20.10 12.74
C GLY A 148 -7.64 18.87 13.62
N LEU A 149 -8.18 17.79 13.07
CA LEU A 149 -8.38 16.53 13.80
C LEU A 149 -7.05 15.89 14.19
N VAL A 150 -6.07 15.89 13.29
CA VAL A 150 -4.70 15.43 13.57
C VAL A 150 -4.08 16.24 14.70
N ARG A 151 -4.13 17.58 14.62
CA ARG A 151 -3.60 18.48 15.66
C ARG A 151 -4.27 18.23 17.01
N ARG A 152 -5.59 18.17 17.03
CA ARG A 152 -6.34 17.98 18.28
C ARG A 152 -5.97 16.66 18.96
N LEU A 153 -5.86 15.56 18.21
CA LEU A 153 -5.39 14.28 18.75
C LEU A 153 -3.95 14.36 19.23
N HIS A 154 -3.06 15.02 18.47
CA HIS A 154 -1.68 15.23 18.85
C HIS A 154 -1.57 15.97 20.19
N ASP A 155 -2.29 17.09 20.32
CA ASP A 155 -2.26 17.94 21.51
C ASP A 155 -2.86 17.23 22.73
N ASP A 156 -3.99 16.52 22.56
CA ASP A 156 -4.69 15.83 23.62
C ASP A 156 -3.95 14.57 24.13
N LEU A 157 -3.27 13.85 23.23
CA LEU A 157 -2.62 12.58 23.56
C LEU A 157 -1.10 12.70 23.76
N GLY A 158 -0.51 13.83 23.37
CA GLY A 158 0.94 14.06 23.48
C GLY A 158 1.77 13.06 22.67
N CYS A 159 1.24 12.57 21.52
CA CYS A 159 1.90 11.60 20.65
C CYS A 159 1.95 12.10 19.21
N ARG A 160 2.78 11.46 18.37
CA ARG A 160 2.78 11.74 16.94
C ARG A 160 1.50 11.18 16.30
N VAL A 161 0.84 12.03 15.53
CA VAL A 161 -0.30 11.67 14.70
C VAL A 161 -0.01 12.12 13.26
N ASP A 162 -0.04 11.19 12.34
CA ASP A 162 0.26 11.37 10.93
C ASP A 162 -1.03 11.37 10.09
N LEU A 163 -0.92 11.62 8.80
CA LEU A 163 -2.06 11.81 7.91
C LEU A 163 -1.91 11.05 6.58
N VAL A 164 -2.95 10.30 6.18
CA VAL A 164 -3.19 9.98 4.77
C VAL A 164 -4.30 10.92 4.28
N PRO A 165 -4.00 11.90 3.40
CA PRO A 165 -4.96 12.88 2.94
C PRO A 165 -5.94 12.26 1.93
N ARG A 166 -7.14 12.85 1.75
CA ARG A 166 -8.03 12.44 0.66
C ARG A 166 -7.40 12.66 -0.72
N LEU A 167 -6.73 13.79 -0.88
CA LEU A 167 -6.06 14.16 -2.14
C LEU A 167 -4.61 13.64 -2.15
N TYR A 168 -4.42 12.33 -2.00
CA TYR A 168 -3.12 11.68 -1.90
C TYR A 168 -2.39 11.51 -3.25
N ALA A 169 -3.07 11.75 -4.37
CA ALA A 169 -2.51 11.71 -5.72
C ALA A 169 -3.17 12.76 -6.62
N ASP A 170 -2.48 13.21 -7.68
CA ASP A 170 -3.00 14.19 -8.63
C ASP A 170 -4.20 13.68 -9.45
N GLU A 171 -4.39 12.37 -9.50
CA GLU A 171 -5.51 11.70 -10.16
C GLU A 171 -6.83 11.83 -9.38
N ILE A 172 -6.75 12.18 -8.09
CA ILE A 172 -7.94 12.37 -7.24
C ILE A 172 -8.50 13.78 -7.47
N GLY A 173 -9.80 13.84 -7.80
CA GLY A 173 -10.50 15.10 -8.04
C GLY A 173 -10.67 15.96 -6.78
N GLY A 174 -10.56 17.28 -6.93
CA GLY A 174 -10.81 18.25 -5.85
C GLY A 174 -9.97 19.52 -5.97
N ASP A 175 -10.21 20.46 -5.06
CA ASP A 175 -9.42 21.66 -4.87
C ASP A 175 -8.15 21.37 -4.08
N ILE A 176 -7.10 20.95 -4.78
CA ILE A 176 -5.82 20.56 -4.16
C ILE A 176 -5.15 21.76 -3.48
N GLU A 177 -5.23 22.96 -4.07
CA GLU A 177 -4.62 24.16 -3.49
C GLU A 177 -5.31 24.55 -2.18
N GLY A 178 -6.64 24.68 -2.19
CA GLY A 178 -7.40 24.98 -0.98
C GLY A 178 -7.21 23.93 0.10
N TYR A 179 -7.17 22.65 -0.27
CA TYR A 179 -6.91 21.53 0.64
C TYR A 179 -5.52 21.63 1.28
N ALA A 180 -4.48 21.87 0.47
CA ALA A 180 -3.09 22.02 0.94
C ALA A 180 -2.94 23.21 1.90
N ASN A 181 -3.57 24.35 1.58
CA ASN A 181 -3.55 25.54 2.44
C ASN A 181 -4.17 25.22 3.81
N GLY A 182 -5.33 24.55 3.83
CA GLY A 182 -5.97 24.14 5.07
C GLY A 182 -5.12 23.18 5.91
N LEU A 183 -4.45 22.22 5.29
CA LEU A 183 -3.52 21.32 5.96
C LEU A 183 -2.33 22.09 6.55
N ALA A 184 -1.70 22.95 5.77
CA ALA A 184 -0.51 23.70 6.20
C ALA A 184 -0.77 24.60 7.40
N GLU A 185 -1.99 25.15 7.52
CA GLU A 185 -2.40 25.99 8.64
C GLU A 185 -2.66 25.20 9.93
N THR A 186 -3.07 23.93 9.81
CA THR A 186 -3.60 23.18 10.94
C THR A 186 -2.76 21.98 11.36
N LEU A 187 -2.02 21.34 10.46
CA LEU A 187 -1.27 20.13 10.75
C LEU A 187 -0.07 20.40 11.68
N PRO A 188 0.24 19.52 12.67
CA PRO A 188 1.46 19.62 13.46
C PRO A 188 2.72 19.48 12.59
N GLU A 189 3.78 20.26 12.87
CA GLU A 189 5.04 20.26 12.10
C GLU A 189 5.72 18.88 12.05
N GLN A 190 5.55 18.06 13.07
CA GLN A 190 6.15 16.72 13.15
C GLN A 190 5.33 15.63 12.49
N SER A 191 4.12 15.92 12.03
CA SER A 191 3.26 14.94 11.34
C SER A 191 3.83 14.58 9.98
N GLU A 192 3.79 13.30 9.65
CA GLU A 192 4.08 12.79 8.31
C GLU A 192 2.81 12.76 7.47
N ILE A 193 2.93 13.08 6.19
CA ILE A 193 1.83 13.03 5.21
C ILE A 193 2.18 11.96 4.17
N TYR A 194 1.32 10.95 4.05
CA TYR A 194 1.51 9.84 3.11
C TYR A 194 0.83 10.16 1.78
N ILE A 195 1.60 10.16 0.69
CA ILE A 195 1.14 10.51 -0.66
C ILE A 195 1.63 9.49 -1.69
N CYS A 196 0.84 9.28 -2.75
CA CYS A 196 1.29 8.53 -3.93
C CYS A 196 2.02 9.43 -4.95
N GLY A 197 1.81 10.75 -4.88
CA GLY A 197 2.41 11.71 -5.80
C GLY A 197 1.55 11.98 -7.03
N MET A 198 2.16 12.05 -8.22
CA MET A 198 1.42 12.35 -9.46
C MET A 198 0.43 11.23 -9.83
N HIS A 199 0.78 9.98 -9.56
CA HIS A 199 0.01 8.81 -9.95
C HIS A 199 -0.20 7.85 -8.77
N ILE A 200 -1.39 7.24 -8.69
CA ILE A 200 -1.70 6.24 -7.65
C ILE A 200 -0.78 5.03 -7.79
N VAL A 201 -0.53 4.60 -9.04
CA VAL A 201 0.46 3.56 -9.36
C VAL A 201 1.46 4.13 -10.34
N ALA A 202 2.61 4.54 -9.84
CA ALA A 202 3.63 5.24 -10.59
C ALA A 202 4.74 4.30 -11.08
N LYS A 203 5.20 4.51 -12.32
CA LYS A 203 6.42 3.87 -12.84
C LYS A 203 7.65 4.39 -12.13
N GLN A 204 7.68 5.69 -11.88
CA GLN A 204 8.72 6.39 -11.14
C GLN A 204 8.06 7.28 -10.09
N VAL A 205 8.63 7.35 -8.91
CA VAL A 205 8.20 8.26 -7.86
C VAL A 205 9.38 8.67 -7.01
N ASN A 206 9.55 9.99 -6.84
CA ASN A 206 10.48 10.60 -5.93
C ASN A 206 9.92 11.93 -5.43
N LEU A 207 10.35 12.36 -4.24
CA LEU A 207 9.82 13.57 -3.62
C LEU A 207 10.27 14.87 -4.29
N GLN A 208 11.34 14.84 -5.10
CA GLN A 208 11.85 16.04 -5.77
C GLN A 208 11.07 16.41 -7.03
N ASN A 209 10.64 15.40 -7.83
CA ASN A 209 10.08 15.64 -9.16
C ASN A 209 8.66 15.09 -9.35
N ASP A 210 8.30 14.03 -8.61
CA ASP A 210 7.07 13.27 -8.85
C ASP A 210 6.10 13.31 -7.65
N ALA A 211 6.36 14.16 -6.65
CA ALA A 211 5.56 14.26 -5.43
C ALA A 211 4.14 14.81 -5.64
N GLY A 212 3.84 15.36 -6.82
CA GLY A 212 2.52 15.84 -7.19
C GLY A 212 2.19 17.25 -6.71
N ARG A 213 0.97 17.70 -7.03
CA ARG A 213 0.51 19.07 -6.76
C ARG A 213 0.32 19.34 -5.27
N LEU A 214 -0.17 18.36 -4.49
CA LEU A 214 -0.32 18.53 -3.03
C LEU A 214 1.01 18.90 -2.39
N ALA A 215 2.07 18.16 -2.68
CA ALA A 215 3.41 18.43 -2.20
C ALA A 215 3.93 19.80 -2.65
N THR A 216 3.64 20.17 -3.90
CA THR A 216 4.03 21.46 -4.47
C THR A 216 3.39 22.64 -3.72
N TYR A 217 2.10 22.54 -3.40
CA TYR A 217 1.43 23.60 -2.63
C TYR A 217 1.89 23.62 -1.17
N LEU A 218 2.05 22.47 -0.52
CA LEU A 218 2.57 22.38 0.85
C LEU A 218 3.97 23.02 0.98
N ALA A 219 4.84 22.84 -0.02
CA ALA A 219 6.18 23.42 -0.03
C ALA A 219 6.21 24.95 -0.10
N GLN A 220 5.09 25.62 -0.43
CA GLN A 220 4.99 27.09 -0.45
C GLN A 220 4.80 27.69 0.96
N HIS A 221 4.49 26.87 1.95
CA HIS A 221 4.30 27.30 3.33
C HIS A 221 5.62 27.31 4.12
N ALA A 222 5.69 28.13 5.15
CA ALA A 222 6.91 28.35 5.93
C ALA A 222 7.36 27.11 6.72
N SER A 223 6.45 26.22 7.06
CA SER A 223 6.74 24.95 7.76
C SER A 223 6.79 23.82 6.72
N PRO A 224 7.97 23.27 6.41
CA PRO A 224 8.07 22.15 5.52
C PRO A 224 7.35 20.92 6.11
N GLN A 225 6.48 20.32 5.32
CA GLN A 225 5.76 19.13 5.72
C GLN A 225 6.62 17.88 5.46
N ASN A 226 6.53 16.91 6.36
CA ASN A 226 7.26 15.64 6.22
C ASN A 226 6.46 14.71 5.30
N LEU A 227 6.87 14.60 4.06
CA LEU A 227 6.22 13.73 3.07
C LEU A 227 6.80 12.32 3.10
N VAL A 228 5.94 11.33 3.00
CA VAL A 228 6.30 9.91 2.87
C VAL A 228 5.58 9.34 1.65
N ILE A 229 6.30 8.64 0.79
CA ILE A 229 5.71 7.98 -0.36
C ILE A 229 4.94 6.73 0.09
N TRP A 230 3.64 6.66 -0.24
CA TRP A 230 2.84 5.45 -0.23
C TRP A 230 2.96 4.80 -1.61
N ASP A 231 3.76 3.75 -1.72
CA ASP A 231 4.09 3.15 -3.01
C ASP A 231 3.24 1.92 -3.33
N ASN A 232 2.48 1.99 -4.41
CA ASN A 232 1.60 0.93 -4.89
C ASN A 232 2.20 0.08 -6.03
N LEU A 233 3.52 0.10 -6.25
CA LEU A 233 4.15 -0.61 -7.39
C LEU A 233 3.68 -2.06 -7.55
N TYR A 234 3.60 -2.79 -6.45
CA TYR A 234 3.23 -4.20 -6.45
C TYR A 234 1.77 -4.45 -6.03
N CYS A 235 1.09 -3.44 -5.50
CA CYS A 235 -0.31 -3.56 -5.14
C CYS A 235 -1.14 -3.95 -6.37
N HIS A 236 -2.04 -4.92 -6.22
CA HIS A 236 -2.81 -5.47 -7.33
C HIS A 236 -4.31 -5.59 -7.02
N ASP A 237 -4.79 -5.00 -5.95
CA ASP A 237 -6.19 -5.06 -5.54
C ASP A 237 -7.16 -4.47 -6.58
N TYR A 238 -6.74 -3.43 -7.30
CA TYR A 238 -7.46 -2.84 -8.43
C TYR A 238 -7.41 -3.72 -9.72
N CYS A 239 -6.51 -4.72 -9.75
CA CYS A 239 -6.38 -5.70 -10.82
C CYS A 239 -6.06 -7.09 -10.26
N PRO A 240 -6.94 -7.70 -9.44
CA PRO A 240 -6.65 -8.83 -8.56
C PRO A 240 -6.32 -10.14 -9.30
N ARG A 241 -6.39 -10.12 -10.62
CA ARG A 241 -6.00 -11.24 -11.48
C ARG A 241 -4.56 -11.17 -11.95
N ARG A 242 -3.82 -10.14 -11.55
CA ARG A 242 -2.42 -9.92 -11.94
C ARG A 242 -1.51 -10.08 -10.73
N LEU A 243 -0.29 -10.50 -11.01
CA LEU A 243 0.80 -10.56 -10.06
C LEU A 243 1.99 -9.83 -10.70
N PHE A 244 2.65 -8.95 -9.96
CA PHE A 244 3.79 -8.17 -10.42
C PHE A 244 5.04 -8.64 -9.71
N LEU A 245 6.03 -9.10 -10.46
CA LEU A 245 7.28 -9.65 -9.92
C LEU A 245 8.51 -8.94 -10.49
N CYS A 246 8.32 -7.71 -10.99
CA CYS A 246 9.40 -6.89 -11.56
C CYS A 246 10.43 -6.46 -10.51
N THR A 247 11.54 -5.88 -10.96
CA THR A 247 12.52 -5.19 -10.12
C THR A 247 11.90 -3.94 -9.49
N TYR A 248 12.47 -3.51 -8.35
CA TYR A 248 12.00 -2.34 -7.62
C TYR A 248 12.74 -1.08 -8.09
N ASP A 249 12.48 -0.67 -9.33
CA ASP A 249 13.17 0.45 -9.97
C ASP A 249 12.34 1.74 -9.92
N GLY A 250 12.99 2.88 -10.17
CA GLY A 250 12.34 4.19 -10.28
C GLY A 250 11.94 4.83 -8.94
N ARG A 251 12.56 4.41 -7.82
CA ARG A 251 12.40 4.97 -6.48
C ARG A 251 13.74 5.43 -5.95
N ALA A 252 13.80 6.67 -5.45
CA ALA A 252 15.01 7.17 -4.82
C ALA A 252 15.23 6.49 -3.46
N HIS A 253 16.46 6.08 -3.20
CA HIS A 253 16.77 5.33 -1.97
C HIS A 253 16.75 6.23 -0.73
N GLU A 254 16.97 7.51 -0.92
CA GLU A 254 16.95 8.55 0.09
C GLU A 254 15.55 9.04 0.48
N ASP A 255 14.53 8.75 -0.32
CA ASP A 255 13.17 9.19 -0.02
C ASP A 255 12.49 8.31 1.04
N PRO A 256 11.80 8.91 2.03
CA PRO A 256 10.91 8.17 2.91
C PRO A 256 9.80 7.48 2.11
N LEU A 257 9.66 6.15 2.31
CA LEU A 257 8.75 5.36 1.51
C LEU A 257 8.24 4.14 2.28
N LEU A 258 6.94 3.88 2.19
CA LEU A 258 6.33 2.63 2.62
C LEU A 258 5.68 1.92 1.45
N LEU A 259 6.00 0.64 1.29
CA LEU A 259 5.46 -0.22 0.25
C LEU A 259 4.10 -0.77 0.64
N ASN A 260 3.05 -0.50 -0.13
CA ASN A 260 1.76 -1.13 0.05
C ASN A 260 1.80 -2.59 -0.43
N GLY A 261 1.33 -3.50 0.42
CA GLY A 261 1.37 -4.94 0.18
C GLY A 261 0.27 -5.46 -0.75
N THR A 262 0.15 -6.78 -0.76
CA THR A 262 -0.82 -7.51 -1.60
C THR A 262 -1.67 -8.51 -0.81
N GLY A 263 -1.29 -8.83 0.43
CA GLY A 263 -1.87 -9.91 1.23
C GLY A 263 -1.34 -11.31 0.89
N LEU A 264 -0.43 -11.40 -0.08
CA LEU A 264 0.33 -12.61 -0.40
C LEU A 264 1.63 -12.60 0.43
N VAL A 265 1.57 -13.15 1.62
CA VAL A 265 2.61 -12.95 2.67
C VAL A 265 4.01 -13.35 2.23
N GLU A 266 4.17 -14.49 1.55
CA GLU A 266 5.49 -14.91 1.05
C GLU A 266 5.97 -14.03 -0.09
N THR A 267 5.06 -13.57 -0.93
CA THR A 267 5.34 -12.62 -2.02
C THR A 267 5.68 -11.25 -1.46
N ASP A 268 4.93 -10.76 -0.48
CA ASP A 268 5.19 -9.46 0.17
C ASP A 268 6.56 -9.46 0.88
N ARG A 269 7.00 -10.60 1.41
CA ARG A 269 8.36 -10.74 1.95
C ARG A 269 9.45 -10.58 0.89
N LEU A 270 9.22 -11.07 -0.34
CA LEU A 270 10.12 -10.81 -1.46
C LEU A 270 10.11 -9.31 -1.84
N TYR A 271 8.93 -8.70 -1.88
CA TYR A 271 8.82 -7.28 -2.21
C TYR A 271 9.53 -6.37 -1.20
N ILE A 272 9.44 -6.67 0.10
CA ILE A 272 10.19 -5.96 1.14
C ILE A 272 11.70 -6.08 0.90
N ALA A 273 12.20 -7.24 0.50
CA ALA A 273 13.60 -7.42 0.18
C ALA A 273 14.02 -6.66 -1.09
N LEU A 274 13.19 -6.68 -2.14
CA LEU A 274 13.43 -5.92 -3.38
C LEU A 274 13.45 -4.41 -3.11
N MET A 275 12.51 -3.90 -2.31
CA MET A 275 12.46 -2.49 -1.87
C MET A 275 13.76 -2.06 -1.18
N GLN A 276 14.42 -2.97 -0.48
CA GLN A 276 15.69 -2.74 0.21
C GLN A 276 16.93 -3.07 -0.66
N GLY A 277 16.72 -3.23 -1.97
CA GLY A 277 17.81 -3.36 -2.94
C GLY A 277 18.36 -4.77 -3.13
N ALA A 278 17.60 -5.81 -2.73
CA ALA A 278 18.02 -7.18 -3.02
C ALA A 278 18.07 -7.46 -4.52
N ASP A 279 19.09 -8.17 -4.96
CA ASP A 279 19.14 -8.68 -6.34
C ASP A 279 18.00 -9.69 -6.56
N ARG A 280 17.14 -9.42 -7.55
CA ARG A 280 15.95 -10.21 -7.83
C ARG A 280 16.25 -11.67 -8.13
N GLN A 281 17.28 -11.93 -8.95
CA GLN A 281 17.61 -13.29 -9.36
C GLN A 281 18.13 -14.12 -8.17
N ALA A 282 19.03 -13.56 -7.39
CA ALA A 282 19.55 -14.20 -6.19
C ALA A 282 18.44 -14.40 -5.14
N LEU A 283 17.56 -13.41 -4.95
CA LEU A 283 16.45 -13.47 -4.02
C LEU A 283 15.47 -14.60 -4.39
N PHE A 284 15.04 -14.67 -5.65
CA PHE A 284 14.09 -15.69 -6.13
C PHE A 284 14.72 -17.10 -6.06
N SER A 285 15.98 -17.23 -6.43
CA SER A 285 16.73 -18.49 -6.27
C SER A 285 16.78 -18.94 -4.81
N SER A 286 17.09 -18.03 -3.88
CA SER A 286 17.12 -18.33 -2.44
C SER A 286 15.74 -18.69 -1.86
N ALA A 287 14.66 -18.15 -2.44
CA ALA A 287 13.27 -18.47 -2.12
C ALA A 287 12.80 -19.80 -2.76
N GLY A 288 13.66 -20.49 -3.52
CA GLY A 288 13.37 -21.75 -4.17
C GLY A 288 12.44 -21.61 -5.39
N VAL A 289 12.43 -20.45 -6.04
CA VAL A 289 11.74 -20.27 -7.33
C VAL A 289 12.50 -21.04 -8.40
N PRO A 290 11.85 -21.94 -9.18
CA PRO A 290 12.51 -22.74 -10.21
C PRO A 290 13.09 -21.86 -11.34
N ASP A 291 14.23 -22.29 -11.92
CA ASP A 291 14.89 -21.54 -13.01
C ASP A 291 14.00 -21.37 -14.24
N CYS A 292 13.04 -22.26 -14.47
CA CYS A 292 12.09 -22.12 -15.58
C CYS A 292 11.19 -20.86 -15.45
N PHE A 293 11.10 -20.25 -14.28
CA PHE A 293 10.40 -18.98 -14.08
C PHE A 293 10.93 -17.88 -15.03
N TRP A 294 12.23 -17.83 -15.28
CA TRP A 294 12.83 -16.79 -16.12
C TRP A 294 12.39 -16.84 -17.58
N GLN A 295 11.82 -17.97 -18.02
CA GLN A 295 11.21 -18.10 -19.36
C GLN A 295 9.86 -17.38 -19.44
N ILE A 296 9.18 -17.19 -18.31
CA ILE A 296 7.85 -16.57 -18.22
C ILE A 296 7.83 -15.27 -17.43
N ALA A 297 8.97 -14.81 -16.93
CA ALA A 297 9.08 -13.62 -16.07
C ALA A 297 8.48 -12.37 -16.73
N GLU A 298 8.63 -12.20 -18.04
CA GLU A 298 8.11 -11.06 -18.78
C GLU A 298 6.58 -10.84 -18.64
N PHE A 299 5.81 -11.90 -18.32
CA PHE A 299 4.37 -11.78 -18.08
C PHE A 299 4.05 -11.18 -16.71
N PHE A 300 5.01 -11.21 -15.78
CA PHE A 300 4.91 -10.71 -14.43
C PHE A 300 5.69 -9.39 -14.20
N ASP A 301 6.47 -8.95 -15.21
CA ASP A 301 7.29 -7.74 -15.16
C ASP A 301 6.56 -6.50 -15.67
N ARG A 302 5.22 -6.48 -15.60
CA ARG A 302 4.38 -5.50 -16.27
C ARG A 302 3.30 -4.92 -15.35
N PRO A 303 3.68 -4.12 -14.35
CA PRO A 303 2.72 -3.38 -13.54
C PRO A 303 1.79 -2.54 -14.41
N VAL A 304 0.57 -2.33 -13.95
CA VAL A 304 -0.40 -1.43 -14.59
C VAL A 304 -0.26 -0.08 -13.94
N PHE A 305 0.37 0.85 -14.65
CA PHE A 305 0.51 2.22 -14.20
C PHE A 305 -0.75 3.03 -14.50
N THR A 306 -1.10 3.97 -13.62
CA THR A 306 -2.28 4.82 -13.80
C THR A 306 -2.03 6.04 -14.71
N ASP A 307 -0.79 6.21 -15.19
CA ASP A 307 -0.42 7.21 -16.21
C ASP A 307 -1.07 6.96 -17.58
N GLY A 308 -1.85 5.88 -17.74
CA GLY A 308 -2.53 5.50 -18.96
C GLY A 308 -1.63 4.80 -20.01
N ALA A 309 -0.35 4.58 -19.69
CA ALA A 309 0.54 3.88 -20.59
C ALA A 309 0.19 2.38 -20.66
N MET A 310 -0.14 1.91 -21.87
CA MET A 310 -0.40 0.49 -22.10
C MET A 310 0.92 -0.26 -22.31
N PRO A 311 1.12 -1.40 -21.61
CA PRO A 311 2.29 -2.24 -21.86
C PRO A 311 2.36 -2.71 -23.31
N ALA A 312 3.56 -2.81 -23.89
CA ALA A 312 3.75 -3.34 -25.24
C ALA A 312 3.28 -4.80 -25.34
N ALA A 313 2.80 -5.23 -26.50
CA ALA A 313 2.40 -6.61 -26.72
C ALA A 313 3.58 -7.57 -26.56
N ILE A 314 3.32 -8.78 -26.03
CA ILE A 314 4.32 -9.85 -25.93
C ILE A 314 4.27 -10.67 -27.22
N ASP A 315 5.44 -10.84 -27.85
CA ASP A 315 5.57 -11.73 -29.01
C ASP A 315 5.61 -13.19 -28.56
N LEU A 316 4.63 -13.96 -28.98
CA LEU A 316 4.51 -15.39 -28.69
C LEU A 316 5.07 -16.29 -29.80
N SER A 317 5.54 -15.73 -30.93
CA SER A 317 6.01 -16.49 -32.09
C SER A 317 6.85 -17.69 -31.70
N ASP A 318 6.45 -18.89 -32.09
CA ASP A 318 7.13 -20.18 -31.86
C ASP A 318 7.52 -20.51 -30.40
N ARG A 319 7.21 -19.64 -29.42
CA ARG A 319 7.59 -19.79 -27.99
C ARG A 319 6.53 -20.50 -27.14
N THR A 320 5.27 -20.55 -27.60
CA THR A 320 4.13 -20.96 -26.76
C THR A 320 4.32 -22.33 -26.12
N THR A 321 4.83 -23.33 -26.85
CA THR A 321 5.06 -24.68 -26.32
C THR A 321 6.08 -24.67 -25.17
N THR A 322 7.15 -23.89 -25.32
CA THR A 322 8.20 -23.73 -24.29
C THR A 322 7.65 -23.01 -23.07
N LEU A 323 6.87 -21.94 -23.27
CA LEU A 323 6.24 -21.17 -22.19
C LEU A 323 5.24 -22.03 -21.41
N ILE A 324 4.39 -22.81 -22.09
CA ILE A 324 3.45 -23.74 -21.42
C ILE A 324 4.21 -24.79 -20.59
N LYS A 325 5.33 -25.34 -21.10
CA LYS A 325 6.15 -26.29 -20.34
C LYS A 325 6.74 -25.65 -19.08
N ALA A 326 7.22 -24.41 -19.16
CA ALA A 326 7.74 -23.69 -18.00
C ALA A 326 6.65 -23.48 -16.94
N VAL A 327 5.45 -23.03 -17.37
CA VAL A 327 4.30 -22.88 -16.45
C VAL A 327 3.89 -24.21 -15.85
N ASP A 328 3.88 -25.31 -16.63
CA ASP A 328 3.55 -26.66 -16.13
C ASP A 328 4.56 -27.15 -15.09
N GLU A 329 5.85 -26.89 -15.29
CA GLU A 329 6.89 -27.19 -14.31
C GLU A 329 6.61 -26.49 -12.97
N MET A 330 6.32 -25.19 -13.03
CA MET A 330 5.98 -24.39 -11.83
C MET A 330 4.68 -24.87 -11.17
N LEU A 331 3.63 -25.12 -11.93
CA LEU A 331 2.33 -25.55 -11.41
C LEU A 331 2.38 -26.92 -10.72
N TRP A 332 3.07 -27.90 -11.37
CA TRP A 332 2.93 -29.29 -10.99
C TRP A 332 4.10 -29.81 -10.16
N ARG A 333 5.29 -29.22 -10.28
CA ARG A 333 6.48 -29.70 -9.60
C ARG A 333 6.99 -28.80 -8.49
N TRP A 334 6.79 -27.51 -8.60
CA TRP A 334 7.18 -26.57 -7.54
C TRP A 334 6.17 -26.58 -6.40
N LYS A 335 6.63 -26.94 -5.18
CA LYS A 335 5.80 -27.05 -3.99
C LYS A 335 6.44 -26.29 -2.84
N SER A 336 5.87 -25.12 -2.56
CA SER A 336 6.28 -24.26 -1.44
C SER A 336 5.09 -23.39 -1.01
N PRO A 337 5.16 -22.67 0.11
CA PRO A 337 4.16 -21.64 0.44
C PRO A 337 4.03 -20.58 -0.66
N LEU A 338 5.15 -20.11 -1.21
CA LEU A 338 5.19 -19.16 -2.32
C LEU A 338 4.52 -19.72 -3.59
N ALA A 339 4.75 -21.00 -3.91
CA ALA A 339 4.10 -21.66 -5.05
C ALA A 339 2.57 -21.67 -4.92
N ARG A 340 2.03 -21.76 -3.68
CA ARG A 340 0.59 -21.71 -3.43
C ARG A 340 0.01 -20.33 -3.71
N GLU A 341 0.74 -19.27 -3.34
CA GLU A 341 0.34 -17.89 -3.62
C GLU A 341 0.33 -17.62 -5.12
N TRP A 342 1.33 -18.12 -5.85
CA TRP A 342 1.44 -17.87 -7.30
C TRP A 342 0.57 -18.81 -8.15
N TYR A 343 0.04 -19.89 -7.58
CA TYR A 343 -0.75 -20.89 -8.30
C TYR A 343 -1.88 -20.32 -9.16
N PRO A 344 -2.78 -19.44 -8.65
CA PRO A 344 -3.89 -18.93 -9.46
C PRO A 344 -3.41 -18.09 -10.65
N PHE A 345 -2.33 -17.33 -10.49
CA PHE A 345 -1.76 -16.48 -11.54
C PHE A 345 -1.05 -17.33 -12.61
N LEU A 346 -0.28 -18.34 -12.20
CA LEU A 346 0.36 -19.29 -13.11
C LEU A 346 -0.68 -20.11 -13.89
N PHE A 347 -1.75 -20.52 -13.22
CA PHE A 347 -2.82 -21.27 -13.88
C PHE A 347 -3.59 -20.39 -14.88
N GLY A 348 -3.82 -19.12 -14.54
CA GLY A 348 -4.35 -18.12 -15.45
C GLY A 348 -3.47 -17.94 -16.68
N LEU A 349 -2.16 -17.73 -16.48
CA LEU A 349 -1.19 -17.59 -17.58
C LEU A 349 -1.19 -18.81 -18.51
N LYS A 350 -1.28 -20.03 -17.95
CA LYS A 350 -1.39 -21.24 -18.78
C LYS A 350 -2.61 -21.19 -19.69
N HIS A 351 -3.78 -20.84 -19.16
CA HIS A 351 -5.00 -20.72 -19.98
C HIS A 351 -4.85 -19.66 -21.04
N ASP A 352 -4.28 -18.53 -20.70
CA ASP A 352 -4.06 -17.42 -21.60
C ASP A 352 -3.15 -17.82 -22.77
N LEU A 353 -2.05 -18.51 -22.48
CA LEU A 353 -1.15 -19.05 -23.50
C LEU A 353 -1.84 -20.09 -24.41
N GLN A 354 -2.69 -20.95 -23.84
CA GLN A 354 -3.46 -21.95 -24.59
C GLN A 354 -4.49 -21.31 -25.54
N ILE A 355 -5.14 -20.21 -25.11
CA ILE A 355 -6.06 -19.44 -25.95
C ILE A 355 -5.29 -18.76 -27.07
N ALA A 356 -4.22 -18.06 -26.77
CA ALA A 356 -3.40 -17.34 -27.74
C ALA A 356 -2.83 -18.28 -28.82
N SER A 357 -2.50 -19.52 -28.46
CA SER A 357 -2.02 -20.55 -29.39
C SER A 357 -3.12 -21.38 -30.06
N LYS A 358 -4.40 -21.03 -29.82
CA LYS A 358 -5.58 -21.76 -30.31
C LYS A 358 -5.68 -23.23 -29.86
N LEU A 359 -4.98 -23.59 -28.79
CA LEU A 359 -5.11 -24.90 -28.14
C LEU A 359 -6.38 -24.97 -27.25
N MET A 360 -6.96 -23.82 -26.93
CA MET A 360 -8.20 -23.68 -26.18
C MET A 360 -9.12 -22.69 -26.92
N ALA A 361 -10.41 -22.95 -26.92
CA ALA A 361 -11.38 -22.08 -27.58
C ALA A 361 -11.54 -20.73 -26.86
N GLU A 362 -11.78 -19.67 -27.61
CA GLU A 362 -11.93 -18.29 -27.10
C GLU A 362 -13.14 -18.12 -26.17
N ASP A 363 -14.17 -18.99 -26.29
CA ASP A 363 -15.31 -19.01 -25.37
C ASP A 363 -14.93 -19.38 -23.93
N ARG A 364 -13.71 -19.87 -23.72
CA ARG A 364 -13.12 -20.13 -22.40
C ARG A 364 -12.53 -18.88 -21.72
N LEU A 365 -12.52 -17.73 -22.39
CA LEU A 365 -12.02 -16.45 -21.84
C LEU A 365 -12.60 -16.09 -20.47
N ALA A 366 -13.86 -16.45 -20.21
CA ALA A 366 -14.48 -16.24 -18.89
C ALA A 366 -13.76 -16.96 -17.72
N LYS A 367 -12.91 -17.94 -18.03
CA LYS A 367 -12.11 -18.69 -17.05
C LYS A 367 -10.67 -18.18 -16.91
N THR A 368 -10.28 -17.23 -17.76
CA THR A 368 -8.89 -16.76 -17.83
C THR A 368 -8.65 -15.55 -16.94
N GLN A 369 -7.39 -15.33 -16.64
CA GLN A 369 -6.87 -14.15 -15.95
C GLN A 369 -6.50 -13.08 -17.01
N THR A 370 -7.44 -12.76 -17.90
CA THR A 370 -7.31 -11.99 -19.13
C THR A 370 -6.36 -10.77 -19.13
N PRO A 371 -6.09 -10.02 -18.05
CA PRO A 371 -5.23 -8.84 -18.14
C PRO A 371 -3.83 -9.12 -18.71
N ILE A 372 -3.27 -10.31 -18.52
CA ILE A 372 -1.95 -10.66 -19.07
C ILE A 372 -2.02 -10.80 -20.60
N LEU A 373 -3.14 -11.30 -21.12
CA LEU A 373 -3.36 -11.49 -22.55
C LEU A 373 -4.03 -10.31 -23.26
N TYR A 374 -4.46 -9.30 -22.53
CA TYR A 374 -5.16 -8.16 -23.13
C TYR A 374 -4.42 -7.64 -24.38
N ASP A 375 -3.10 -7.49 -24.28
CA ASP A 375 -2.26 -7.01 -25.37
C ASP A 375 -2.18 -8.02 -26.54
N LEU A 376 -2.23 -9.33 -26.24
CA LEU A 376 -2.18 -10.40 -27.24
C LEU A 376 -3.50 -10.54 -28.00
N LEU A 377 -4.61 -10.26 -27.32
CA LEU A 377 -5.96 -10.32 -27.87
C LEU A 377 -6.45 -8.96 -28.39
N LYS A 378 -5.68 -7.90 -28.17
CA LYS A 378 -5.97 -6.55 -28.64
C LYS A 378 -6.18 -6.55 -30.15
N GLY A 379 -7.36 -6.09 -30.60
CA GLY A 379 -7.79 -6.12 -31.99
C GLY A 379 -8.56 -7.37 -32.42
N ARG A 380 -8.73 -8.37 -31.52
CA ARG A 380 -9.62 -9.50 -31.74
C ARG A 380 -10.95 -9.38 -30.99
N ILE A 381 -10.94 -8.62 -29.90
CA ILE A 381 -12.09 -8.43 -28.98
C ILE A 381 -12.68 -7.02 -29.15
N LEU A 382 -11.95 -6.07 -29.68
CA LEU A 382 -12.38 -4.74 -30.07
C LEU A 382 -12.52 -4.64 -31.57
#